data_13791de0f461894d97c2329f158416a7
#
_entry.id   13791de0f461894d97c2329f158416a7
#
_cell.length_a   1.000
_cell.length_b   1.000
_cell.length_c   1.000
_cell.angle_alpha   90.00
_cell.angle_beta   90.00
_cell.angle_gamma   90.00
#
_symmetry.space_group_name_H-M   'P 1'
#
loop_
_entity.id
_entity.type
_entity.pdbx_description
1 polymer ?
#
loop_
_entity_poly.entity_id
_entity_poly.type
_entity_poly.pdbx_seq_one_letter_code
_entity_poly.pdbx_strand_id
1 'polypeptide(L)'
;IRGRDLVDDLLGKHDFVDVLCLAILGRFPDQRLRRVVNDSLVASIDHGLTPSALATRLTLHGAPESLQGAVAAGLLGAGSRFLGTVEVSARFMQEAMRALEAVDDPSDGQLRQLADAAVARSRAERRKIPSFGHPIHVHGDPRTERALRIAREEGYYGRHLRFAQHLAQSLSAAMGRPMPLNATGSKAAVLLDLGLDPEFGKALTLIGRVAGLVAHAFEERSRPI
;
A
#
# COMPACT_ATOMS: atom_id res chain seq x y z
N ILE A 1 -10.49 23.99 5.01
CA ILE A 1 -10.36 22.51 5.07
C ILE A 1 -10.41 22.10 6.54
N ARG A 2 -11.42 21.31 6.94
CA ARG A 2 -11.57 20.86 8.33
C ARG A 2 -11.50 22.00 9.38
N GLY A 3 -12.14 23.14 9.09
CA GLY A 3 -12.15 24.32 9.95
C GLY A 3 -10.89 25.20 9.90
N ARG A 4 -9.92 24.85 9.06
CA ARG A 4 -8.73 25.68 8.82
C ARG A 4 -8.95 26.57 7.59
N ASP A 5 -8.49 27.81 7.66
CA ASP A 5 -8.47 28.70 6.52
C ASP A 5 -7.42 28.24 5.50
N LEU A 6 -7.77 28.27 4.21
CA LEU A 6 -6.85 27.80 3.18
C LEU A 6 -5.65 28.75 3.03
N VAL A 7 -5.90 30.05 3.05
CA VAL A 7 -4.87 31.07 2.78
C VAL A 7 -4.04 31.33 4.04
N ASP A 8 -4.74 31.59 5.15
CA ASP A 8 -4.08 32.03 6.38
C ASP A 8 -3.46 30.89 7.20
N ASP A 9 -4.05 29.66 7.14
CA ASP A 9 -3.57 28.55 7.96
C ASP A 9 -2.73 27.54 7.20
N LEU A 10 -2.95 27.32 5.89
CA LEU A 10 -2.41 26.18 5.17
C LEU A 10 -1.36 26.53 4.12
N LEU A 11 -1.67 27.49 3.22
CA LEU A 11 -0.76 27.85 2.13
C LEU A 11 0.56 28.43 2.65
N GLY A 12 1.67 27.85 2.16
CA GLY A 12 3.02 28.25 2.57
C GLY A 12 3.46 27.80 3.96
N LYS A 13 2.58 27.14 4.73
CA LYS A 13 2.87 26.62 6.07
C LYS A 13 2.88 25.10 6.14
N HIS A 14 2.13 24.44 5.25
CA HIS A 14 1.97 22.99 5.21
C HIS A 14 2.22 22.46 3.80
N ASP A 15 2.79 21.26 3.71
CA ASP A 15 2.99 20.56 2.46
C ASP A 15 1.75 19.75 2.02
N PHE A 16 1.84 19.14 0.84
CA PHE A 16 0.75 18.35 0.27
C PHE A 16 0.34 17.18 1.18
N VAL A 17 1.30 16.51 1.82
CA VAL A 17 1.03 15.36 2.71
C VAL A 17 0.32 15.80 3.98
N ASP A 18 0.69 16.95 4.53
CA ASP A 18 0.02 17.53 5.69
C ASP A 18 -1.46 17.80 5.42
N VAL A 19 -1.72 18.52 4.32
CA VAL A 19 -3.09 18.88 3.96
C VAL A 19 -3.91 17.66 3.54
N LEU A 20 -3.29 16.69 2.87
CA LEU A 20 -3.92 15.41 2.55
C LEU A 20 -4.37 14.67 3.80
N CYS A 21 -3.48 14.52 4.79
CA CYS A 21 -3.80 13.90 6.07
C CYS A 21 -4.88 14.66 6.82
N LEU A 22 -4.79 15.99 6.88
CA LEU A 22 -5.83 16.81 7.47
C LEU A 22 -7.19 16.57 6.81
N ALA A 23 -7.24 16.56 5.47
CA ALA A 23 -8.49 16.40 4.73
C ALA A 23 -9.15 15.03 4.95
N ILE A 24 -8.36 13.95 4.93
CA ILE A 24 -8.87 12.56 5.02
C ILE A 24 -9.02 12.13 6.48
N LEU A 25 -7.98 12.34 7.31
CA LEU A 25 -7.92 11.84 8.68
C LEU A 25 -8.42 12.84 9.73
N GLY A 26 -8.66 14.10 9.33
CA GLY A 26 -9.09 15.19 10.23
C GLY A 26 -7.98 15.72 11.16
N ARG A 27 -6.72 15.31 10.95
CA ARG A 27 -5.56 15.73 11.74
C ARG A 27 -4.31 15.85 10.88
N PHE A 28 -3.38 16.69 11.31
CA PHE A 28 -2.03 16.70 10.72
C PHE A 28 -1.28 15.42 11.09
N PRO A 29 -0.40 14.94 10.20
CA PRO A 29 0.46 13.80 10.51
C PRO A 29 1.57 14.21 11.48
N ASP A 30 1.96 13.28 12.36
CA ASP A 30 3.26 13.35 13.00
C ASP A 30 4.37 13.02 11.99
N GLN A 31 5.63 13.12 12.39
CA GLN A 31 6.76 12.89 11.51
C GLN A 31 6.78 11.48 10.91
N ARG A 32 6.38 10.46 11.69
CA ARG A 32 6.34 9.05 11.27
C ARG A 32 5.28 8.83 10.20
N LEU A 33 4.04 9.28 10.47
CA LEU A 33 2.94 9.17 9.54
C LEU A 33 3.21 9.95 8.26
N ARG A 34 3.76 11.16 8.35
CA ARG A 34 4.16 11.98 7.19
C ARG A 34 5.10 11.19 6.29
N ARG A 35 6.15 10.60 6.85
CA ARG A 35 7.13 9.81 6.10
C ARG A 35 6.48 8.61 5.41
N VAL A 36 5.68 7.82 6.14
CA VAL A 36 5.01 6.65 5.57
C VAL A 36 4.04 7.02 4.46
N VAL A 37 3.28 8.11 4.62
CA VAL A 37 2.37 8.60 3.59
C VAL A 37 3.16 9.05 2.36
N ASN A 38 4.20 9.87 2.54
CA ASN A 38 5.05 10.31 1.43
C ASN A 38 5.68 9.13 0.68
N ASP A 39 6.32 8.19 1.38
CA ASP A 39 6.95 7.01 0.78
C ASP A 39 5.93 6.12 0.06
N SER A 40 4.71 6.05 0.59
CA SER A 40 3.60 5.34 -0.04
C SER A 40 3.13 5.99 -1.34
N LEU A 41 3.06 7.32 -1.39
CA LEU A 41 2.73 8.07 -2.59
C LEU A 41 3.82 7.89 -3.65
N VAL A 42 5.09 8.13 -3.28
CA VAL A 42 6.25 7.98 -4.16
C VAL A 42 6.31 6.57 -4.76
N ALA A 43 6.20 5.53 -3.93
CA ALA A 43 6.24 4.13 -4.39
C ALA A 43 5.06 3.74 -5.28
N SER A 44 4.00 4.55 -5.34
CA SER A 44 2.80 4.30 -6.15
C SER A 44 2.78 5.07 -7.48
N ILE A 45 3.71 6.02 -7.68
CA ILE A 45 3.79 6.81 -8.93
C ILE A 45 4.07 5.90 -10.12
N ASP A 46 5.18 5.18 -10.09
CA ASP A 46 5.54 4.28 -11.18
C ASP A 46 5.00 2.86 -10.95
N HIS A 47 4.54 2.26 -12.03
CA HIS A 47 4.11 0.85 -12.05
C HIS A 47 4.36 0.22 -13.44
N GLY A 48 5.14 0.85 -14.28
CA GLY A 48 5.41 0.42 -15.64
C GLY A 48 4.17 0.49 -16.56
N LEU A 49 4.28 -0.12 -17.74
CA LEU A 49 3.21 -0.15 -18.74
C LEU A 49 2.12 -1.19 -18.38
N THR A 50 1.43 -0.93 -17.29
CA THR A 50 0.26 -1.71 -16.89
C THR A 50 -0.97 -1.39 -17.77
N PRO A 51 -2.05 -2.21 -17.74
CA PRO A 51 -3.29 -1.89 -18.44
C PRO A 51 -3.81 -0.47 -18.16
N SER A 52 -3.62 0.02 -16.94
CA SER A 52 -3.97 1.38 -16.53
C SER A 52 -3.16 2.45 -17.26
N ALA A 53 -1.84 2.29 -17.36
CA ALA A 53 -0.95 3.20 -18.10
C ALA A 53 -1.25 3.16 -19.60
N LEU A 54 -1.45 1.97 -20.16
CA LEU A 54 -1.82 1.80 -21.58
C LEU A 54 -3.17 2.47 -21.89
N ALA A 55 -4.19 2.29 -21.05
CA ALA A 55 -5.49 2.94 -21.21
C ALA A 55 -5.36 4.47 -21.22
N THR A 56 -4.54 5.03 -20.32
CA THR A 56 -4.26 6.47 -20.31
C THR A 56 -3.60 6.92 -21.62
N ARG A 57 -2.55 6.24 -22.07
CA ARG A 57 -1.78 6.63 -23.25
C ARG A 57 -2.63 6.52 -24.52
N LEU A 58 -3.33 5.40 -24.70
CA LEU A 58 -4.22 5.19 -25.87
C LEU A 58 -5.40 6.18 -25.90
N THR A 59 -5.98 6.50 -24.74
CA THR A 59 -7.06 7.49 -24.67
C THR A 59 -6.55 8.89 -25.03
N LEU A 60 -5.36 9.27 -24.54
CA LEU A 60 -4.76 10.55 -24.92
C LEU A 60 -4.41 10.63 -26.41
N HIS A 61 -3.95 9.51 -26.99
CA HIS A 61 -3.68 9.43 -28.41
C HIS A 61 -4.93 9.72 -29.25
N GLY A 62 -6.09 9.18 -28.85
CA GLY A 62 -7.37 9.42 -29.52
C GLY A 62 -8.05 10.75 -29.19
N ALA A 63 -7.74 11.36 -28.05
CA ALA A 63 -8.32 12.61 -27.56
C ALA A 63 -7.24 13.49 -26.91
N PRO A 64 -6.32 14.09 -27.70
CA PRO A 64 -5.13 14.78 -27.19
C PRO A 64 -5.44 16.03 -26.34
N GLU A 65 -6.62 16.60 -26.49
CA GLU A 65 -7.15 17.73 -25.71
C GLU A 65 -7.68 17.31 -24.33
N SER A 66 -7.96 16.00 -24.10
CA SER A 66 -8.63 15.51 -22.89
C SER A 66 -7.66 14.80 -21.95
N LEU A 67 -6.76 15.54 -21.32
CA LEU A 67 -5.86 15.00 -20.30
C LEU A 67 -6.62 14.31 -19.15
N GLN A 68 -7.68 14.96 -18.67
CA GLN A 68 -8.52 14.42 -17.59
C GLN A 68 -9.23 13.12 -18.01
N GLY A 69 -9.70 13.04 -19.26
CA GLY A 69 -10.32 11.83 -19.81
C GLY A 69 -9.32 10.66 -19.90
N ALA A 70 -8.10 10.94 -20.33
CA ALA A 70 -7.03 9.95 -20.40
C ALA A 70 -6.67 9.41 -19.01
N VAL A 71 -6.51 10.27 -18.02
CA VAL A 71 -6.23 9.87 -16.63
C VAL A 71 -7.40 9.07 -16.04
N ALA A 72 -8.64 9.52 -16.27
CA ALA A 72 -9.83 8.80 -15.83
C ALA A 72 -9.93 7.39 -16.43
N ALA A 73 -9.65 7.24 -17.72
CA ALA A 73 -9.61 5.92 -18.39
C ALA A 73 -8.58 4.99 -17.75
N GLY A 74 -7.39 5.51 -17.43
CA GLY A 74 -6.37 4.78 -16.71
C GLY A 74 -6.81 4.34 -15.32
N LEU A 75 -7.50 5.19 -14.58
CA LEU A 75 -8.03 4.85 -13.25
C LEU A 75 -9.13 3.80 -13.32
N LEU A 76 -10.03 3.88 -14.28
CA LEU A 76 -11.05 2.85 -14.53
C LEU A 76 -10.44 1.50 -14.89
N GLY A 77 -9.30 1.49 -15.57
CA GLY A 77 -8.53 0.29 -15.89
C GLY A 77 -7.73 -0.29 -14.71
N ALA A 78 -7.68 0.39 -13.57
CA ALA A 78 -6.93 -0.01 -12.39
C ALA A 78 -7.83 -0.72 -11.37
N GLY A 79 -8.24 -1.95 -11.64
CA GLY A 79 -9.06 -2.76 -10.74
C GLY A 79 -8.29 -3.35 -9.55
N SER A 80 -8.93 -4.30 -8.86
CA SER A 80 -8.42 -4.94 -7.63
C SER A 80 -7.04 -5.60 -7.77
N ARG A 81 -6.63 -5.99 -8.96
CA ARG A 81 -5.30 -6.58 -9.22
C ARG A 81 -4.15 -5.59 -9.00
N PHE A 82 -4.37 -4.30 -9.20
CA PHE A 82 -3.30 -3.29 -9.25
C PHE A 82 -3.48 -2.13 -8.28
N LEU A 83 -4.70 -1.89 -7.77
CA LEU A 83 -4.99 -0.79 -6.84
C LEU A 83 -5.47 -1.26 -5.47
N GLY A 84 -6.22 -2.36 -5.39
CA GLY A 84 -6.83 -2.82 -4.14
C GLY A 84 -5.97 -3.74 -3.27
N THR A 85 -4.75 -4.08 -3.70
CA THR A 85 -3.94 -5.12 -3.04
C THR A 85 -3.52 -4.77 -1.62
N VAL A 86 -3.25 -3.50 -1.33
CA VAL A 86 -2.90 -3.03 0.03
C VAL A 86 -4.08 -3.19 0.98
N GLU A 87 -5.26 -2.75 0.57
CA GLU A 87 -6.50 -2.88 1.34
C GLU A 87 -6.83 -4.35 1.64
N VAL A 88 -6.80 -5.20 0.60
CA VAL A 88 -7.06 -6.65 0.74
C VAL A 88 -6.09 -7.29 1.73
N SER A 89 -4.81 -6.92 1.68
CA SER A 89 -3.78 -7.43 2.59
C SER A 89 -4.00 -6.96 4.03
N ALA A 90 -4.34 -5.69 4.21
CA ALA A 90 -4.60 -5.12 5.52
C ALA A 90 -5.84 -5.77 6.16
N ARG A 91 -6.94 -5.89 5.43
CA ARG A 91 -8.16 -6.57 5.91
C ARG A 91 -7.90 -8.03 6.27
N PHE A 92 -7.10 -8.75 5.46
CA PHE A 92 -6.70 -10.11 5.78
C PHE A 92 -5.92 -10.18 7.10
N MET A 93 -4.95 -9.29 7.31
CA MET A 93 -4.15 -9.26 8.56
C MET A 93 -5.02 -8.91 9.77
N GLN A 94 -5.91 -7.92 9.66
CA GLN A 94 -6.86 -7.58 10.73
C GLN A 94 -7.75 -8.77 11.09
N GLU A 95 -8.32 -9.45 10.09
CA GLU A 95 -9.16 -10.62 10.33
C GLU A 95 -8.37 -11.76 11.00
N ALA A 96 -7.16 -12.05 10.51
CA ALA A 96 -6.31 -13.09 11.09
C ALA A 96 -5.90 -12.79 12.54
N MET A 97 -5.72 -11.51 12.87
CA MET A 97 -5.30 -11.06 14.22
C MET A 97 -6.46 -10.69 15.14
N ARG A 98 -7.71 -10.88 14.74
CA ARG A 98 -8.92 -10.49 15.53
C ARG A 98 -8.91 -11.07 16.94
N ALA A 99 -8.42 -12.30 17.15
CA ALA A 99 -8.32 -12.92 18.46
C ALA A 99 -7.36 -12.21 19.44
N LEU A 100 -6.45 -11.39 18.92
CA LEU A 100 -5.50 -10.59 19.70
C LEU A 100 -5.78 -9.09 19.62
N GLU A 101 -6.97 -8.67 19.18
CA GLU A 101 -7.32 -7.26 19.01
C GLU A 101 -7.19 -6.48 20.33
N ALA A 102 -7.60 -7.08 21.44
CA ALA A 102 -7.54 -6.49 22.78
C ALA A 102 -6.16 -6.62 23.47
N VAL A 103 -5.18 -7.25 22.80
CA VAL A 103 -3.82 -7.42 23.35
C VAL A 103 -2.92 -6.38 22.73
N ASP A 104 -2.42 -5.44 23.55
CA ASP A 104 -1.61 -4.30 23.06
C ASP A 104 -0.27 -4.77 22.47
N ASP A 105 0.46 -5.65 23.15
CA ASP A 105 1.72 -6.22 22.68
C ASP A 105 1.70 -7.76 22.74
N PRO A 106 1.17 -8.43 21.72
CA PRO A 106 1.16 -9.88 21.67
C PRO A 106 2.59 -10.45 21.53
N SER A 107 2.86 -11.55 22.24
CA SER A 107 4.14 -12.25 22.12
C SER A 107 4.34 -12.85 20.72
N ASP A 108 5.60 -13.07 20.31
CA ASP A 108 5.92 -13.73 19.04
C ASP A 108 5.33 -15.15 18.95
N GLY A 109 5.20 -15.85 20.08
CA GLY A 109 4.53 -17.15 20.13
C GLY A 109 3.06 -17.07 19.77
N GLN A 110 2.32 -16.08 20.28
CA GLN A 110 0.92 -15.83 19.94
C GLN A 110 0.76 -15.44 18.47
N LEU A 111 1.63 -14.55 17.97
CA LEU A 111 1.61 -14.12 16.56
C LEU A 111 1.91 -15.30 15.62
N ARG A 112 2.88 -16.16 15.97
CA ARG A 112 3.18 -17.37 15.20
C ARG A 112 2.00 -18.34 15.16
N GLN A 113 1.36 -18.58 16.30
CA GLN A 113 0.18 -19.46 16.37
C GLN A 113 -0.94 -18.97 15.46
N LEU A 114 -1.20 -17.65 15.45
CA LEU A 114 -2.18 -17.07 14.53
C LEU A 114 -1.76 -17.18 13.07
N ALA A 115 -0.48 -17.01 12.78
CA ALA A 115 0.04 -17.15 11.41
C ALA A 115 -0.13 -18.59 10.90
N ASP A 116 0.20 -19.59 11.72
CA ASP A 116 0.00 -21.01 11.39
C ASP A 116 -1.48 -21.33 11.17
N ALA A 117 -2.36 -20.84 12.04
CA ALA A 117 -3.81 -21.01 11.90
C ALA A 117 -4.35 -20.34 10.61
N ALA A 118 -3.88 -19.12 10.29
CA ALA A 118 -4.28 -18.41 9.07
C ALA A 118 -3.84 -19.17 7.80
N VAL A 119 -2.63 -19.72 7.79
CA VAL A 119 -2.14 -20.57 6.68
C VAL A 119 -2.95 -21.85 6.56
N ALA A 120 -3.23 -22.54 7.66
CA ALA A 120 -4.04 -23.76 7.66
C ALA A 120 -5.45 -23.50 7.13
N ARG A 121 -6.12 -22.45 7.60
CA ARG A 121 -7.46 -22.03 7.14
C ARG A 121 -7.44 -21.70 5.65
N SER A 122 -6.49 -20.88 5.18
CA SER A 122 -6.40 -20.49 3.77
C SER A 122 -6.20 -21.70 2.83
N ARG A 123 -5.44 -22.71 3.27
CA ARG A 123 -5.26 -23.96 2.53
C ARG A 123 -6.55 -24.79 2.49
N ALA A 124 -7.23 -24.95 3.62
CA ALA A 124 -8.50 -25.67 3.69
C ALA A 124 -9.57 -25.04 2.79
N GLU A 125 -9.63 -23.71 2.76
CA GLU A 125 -10.57 -22.93 1.94
C GLU A 125 -10.09 -22.75 0.49
N ARG A 126 -8.90 -23.23 0.12
CA ARG A 126 -8.26 -23.03 -1.20
C ARG A 126 -8.14 -21.55 -1.58
N ARG A 127 -7.98 -20.67 -0.60
CA ARG A 127 -7.82 -19.23 -0.79
C ARG A 127 -6.34 -18.84 -0.74
N LYS A 128 -5.95 -17.89 -1.59
CA LYS A 128 -4.59 -17.36 -1.57
C LYS A 128 -4.45 -16.34 -0.44
N ILE A 129 -3.33 -16.42 0.29
CA ILE A 129 -2.91 -15.37 1.21
C ILE A 129 -2.32 -14.24 0.36
N PRO A 130 -2.86 -13.00 0.46
CA PRO A 130 -2.40 -11.89 -0.35
C PRO A 130 -1.02 -11.39 0.09
N SER A 131 -0.26 -10.83 -0.85
CA SER A 131 0.99 -10.07 -0.61
C SER A 131 2.19 -10.88 -0.12
N PHE A 132 2.24 -12.18 -0.47
CA PHE A 132 3.40 -13.03 -0.27
C PHE A 132 3.90 -13.61 -1.59
N GLY A 133 5.24 -13.72 -1.69
CA GLY A 133 5.92 -14.09 -2.92
C GLY A 133 5.97 -12.95 -3.94
N HIS A 134 6.92 -13.06 -4.86
CA HIS A 134 7.10 -12.11 -5.96
C HIS A 134 7.66 -12.85 -7.17
N PRO A 135 7.23 -12.55 -8.41
CA PRO A 135 7.70 -13.26 -9.59
C PRO A 135 9.19 -13.04 -9.88
N ILE A 136 9.74 -11.88 -9.49
CA ILE A 136 11.14 -11.50 -9.72
C ILE A 136 11.94 -11.64 -8.41
N HIS A 137 11.43 -11.09 -7.31
CA HIS A 137 12.11 -11.06 -6.01
C HIS A 137 11.78 -12.31 -5.17
N VAL A 138 12.17 -13.48 -5.66
CA VAL A 138 11.80 -14.78 -5.05
C VAL A 138 12.38 -15.01 -3.65
N HIS A 139 13.52 -14.37 -3.33
CA HIS A 139 14.19 -14.49 -2.04
C HIS A 139 13.94 -13.32 -1.08
N GLY A 140 13.35 -12.23 -1.55
CA GLY A 140 13.05 -11.02 -0.78
C GLY A 140 12.91 -9.80 -1.67
N ASP A 141 12.00 -8.90 -1.30
CA ASP A 141 11.77 -7.64 -2.03
C ASP A 141 12.59 -6.53 -1.34
N PRO A 142 13.56 -5.89 -2.03
CA PRO A 142 14.39 -4.82 -1.45
C PRO A 142 13.57 -3.67 -0.86
N ARG A 143 12.38 -3.41 -1.43
CA ARG A 143 11.46 -2.38 -0.93
C ARG A 143 10.90 -2.77 0.45
N THR A 144 10.59 -4.05 0.64
CA THR A 144 10.15 -4.60 1.93
C THR A 144 11.26 -4.49 2.97
N GLU A 145 12.50 -4.89 2.64
CA GLU A 145 13.65 -4.78 3.54
C GLU A 145 13.89 -3.33 3.97
N ARG A 146 13.80 -2.40 3.02
CA ARG A 146 13.91 -0.97 3.29
C ARG A 146 12.80 -0.50 4.23
N ALA A 147 11.54 -0.87 3.97
CA ALA A 147 10.39 -0.51 4.81
C ALA A 147 10.52 -1.05 6.24
N LEU A 148 10.92 -2.32 6.41
CA LEU A 148 11.14 -2.93 7.72
C LEU A 148 12.27 -2.26 8.50
N ARG A 149 13.35 -1.87 7.82
CA ARG A 149 14.46 -1.14 8.44
C ARG A 149 13.99 0.23 8.95
N ILE A 150 13.33 1.00 8.11
CA ILE A 150 12.77 2.31 8.48
C ILE A 150 11.78 2.17 9.65
N ALA A 151 10.92 1.15 9.63
CA ALA A 151 9.96 0.93 10.69
C ALA A 151 10.63 0.69 12.06
N ARG A 152 11.77 -0.02 12.08
CA ARG A 152 12.57 -0.21 13.31
C ARG A 152 13.27 1.07 13.74
N GLU A 153 13.93 1.78 12.82
CA GLU A 153 14.65 3.03 13.08
C GLU A 153 13.72 4.12 13.63
N GLU A 154 12.51 4.21 13.09
CA GLU A 154 11.50 5.24 13.44
C GLU A 154 10.53 4.79 14.55
N GLY A 155 10.65 3.57 15.06
CA GLY A 155 9.86 3.06 16.19
C GLY A 155 8.39 2.77 15.88
N TYR A 156 8.05 2.38 14.65
CA TYR A 156 6.71 1.90 14.29
C TYR A 156 6.69 0.45 13.77
N TYR A 157 7.70 -0.33 14.15
CA TYR A 157 7.74 -1.77 13.90
C TYR A 157 6.85 -2.49 14.91
N GLY A 158 5.56 -2.58 14.58
CA GLY A 158 4.53 -3.02 15.49
C GLY A 158 4.10 -4.49 15.30
N ARG A 159 2.96 -4.82 15.89
CA ARG A 159 2.43 -6.20 15.92
C ARG A 159 2.03 -6.74 14.55
N HIS A 160 1.57 -5.88 13.61
CA HIS A 160 1.18 -6.34 12.29
C HIS A 160 2.38 -6.65 11.40
N LEU A 161 3.47 -5.87 11.50
CA LEU A 161 4.73 -6.20 10.82
C LEU A 161 5.34 -7.49 11.37
N ARG A 162 5.32 -7.72 12.70
CA ARG A 162 5.76 -8.96 13.33
C ARG A 162 4.92 -10.14 12.85
N PHE A 163 3.60 -10.00 12.89
CA PHE A 163 2.67 -11.02 12.38
C PHE A 163 2.93 -11.33 10.90
N ALA A 164 3.10 -10.32 10.04
CA ALA A 164 3.38 -10.53 8.62
C ALA A 164 4.69 -11.31 8.39
N GLN A 165 5.71 -11.12 9.22
CA GLN A 165 6.94 -11.91 9.15
C GLN A 165 6.73 -13.37 9.58
N HIS A 166 5.99 -13.63 10.68
CA HIS A 166 5.61 -14.98 11.06
C HIS A 166 4.77 -15.66 9.98
N LEU A 167 3.85 -14.92 9.37
CA LEU A 167 3.00 -15.43 8.28
C LEU A 167 3.83 -15.81 7.04
N ALA A 168 4.88 -15.03 6.70
CA ALA A 168 5.82 -15.38 5.63
C ALA A 168 6.56 -16.69 5.92
N GLN A 169 6.99 -16.89 7.18
CA GLN A 169 7.67 -18.11 7.61
C GLN A 169 6.75 -19.34 7.55
N SER A 170 5.54 -19.22 8.14
CA SER A 170 4.53 -20.29 8.15
C SER A 170 4.10 -20.66 6.73
N LEU A 171 3.87 -19.66 5.87
CA LEU A 171 3.49 -19.87 4.47
C LEU A 171 4.62 -20.53 3.68
N SER A 172 5.88 -20.12 3.88
CA SER A 172 7.04 -20.72 3.22
C SER A 172 7.19 -22.19 3.60
N ALA A 173 7.05 -22.51 4.89
CA ALA A 173 7.08 -23.89 5.38
C ALA A 173 5.95 -24.74 4.77
N ALA A 174 4.72 -24.22 4.73
CA ALA A 174 3.56 -24.91 4.17
C ALA A 174 3.64 -25.12 2.65
N MET A 175 4.35 -24.24 1.92
CA MET A 175 4.50 -24.29 0.46
C MET A 175 5.78 -25.03 0.02
N GLY A 176 6.71 -25.37 0.93
CA GLY A 176 8.00 -25.96 0.61
C GLY A 176 8.92 -25.09 -0.24
N ARG A 177 8.68 -23.77 -0.29
CA ARG A 177 9.46 -22.79 -1.05
C ARG A 177 9.35 -21.41 -0.43
N PRO A 178 10.32 -20.50 -0.69
CA PRO A 178 10.25 -19.14 -0.17
C PRO A 178 8.98 -18.41 -0.61
N MET A 179 8.28 -17.82 0.36
CA MET A 179 7.12 -16.98 0.18
C MET A 179 7.31 -15.68 0.98
N PRO A 180 8.31 -14.84 0.60
CA PRO A 180 8.62 -13.64 1.34
C PRO A 180 7.48 -12.63 1.31
N LEU A 181 7.37 -11.84 2.37
CA LEU A 181 6.52 -10.65 2.41
C LEU A 181 6.96 -9.69 1.29
N ASN A 182 6.03 -9.23 0.47
CA ASN A 182 6.33 -8.28 -0.59
C ASN A 182 6.03 -6.82 -0.17
N ALA A 183 6.36 -5.86 -1.04
CA ALA A 183 6.19 -4.43 -0.75
C ALA A 183 4.74 -4.04 -0.44
N THR A 184 3.75 -4.70 -1.03
CA THR A 184 2.32 -4.44 -0.75
C THR A 184 1.96 -4.88 0.67
N GLY A 185 2.42 -6.06 1.07
CA GLY A 185 2.15 -6.59 2.41
C GLY A 185 2.86 -5.81 3.51
N SER A 186 4.12 -5.40 3.29
CA SER A 186 4.82 -4.56 4.25
C SER A 186 4.14 -3.18 4.41
N LYS A 187 3.70 -2.57 3.32
CA LYS A 187 2.93 -1.32 3.36
C LYS A 187 1.62 -1.49 4.13
N ALA A 188 0.87 -2.57 3.88
CA ALA A 188 -0.37 -2.86 4.59
C ALA A 188 -0.14 -3.01 6.11
N ALA A 189 0.88 -3.77 6.51
CA ALA A 189 1.22 -3.97 7.91
C ALA A 189 1.66 -2.67 8.62
N VAL A 190 2.49 -1.83 7.94
CA VAL A 190 2.91 -0.52 8.47
C VAL A 190 1.70 0.40 8.70
N LEU A 191 0.78 0.46 7.75
CA LEU A 191 -0.43 1.30 7.91
C LEU A 191 -1.27 0.84 9.10
N LEU A 192 -1.42 -0.47 9.31
CA LEU A 192 -2.13 -1.02 10.46
C LEU A 192 -1.39 -0.74 11.79
N ASP A 193 -0.07 -0.82 11.81
CA ASP A 193 0.74 -0.49 13.01
C ASP A 193 0.66 0.99 13.38
N LEU A 194 0.35 1.87 12.41
CA LEU A 194 0.04 3.28 12.62
C LEU A 194 -1.45 3.55 12.92
N GLY A 195 -2.26 2.51 13.09
CA GLY A 195 -3.68 2.63 13.43
C GLY A 195 -4.56 3.17 12.29
N LEU A 196 -4.16 2.97 11.02
CA LEU A 196 -4.88 3.49 9.87
C LEU A 196 -5.84 2.45 9.29
N ASP A 197 -6.97 2.93 8.78
CA ASP A 197 -7.94 2.10 8.08
C ASP A 197 -7.32 1.49 6.80
N PRO A 198 -7.63 0.21 6.48
CA PRO A 198 -7.20 -0.43 5.22
C PRO A 198 -7.53 0.36 3.96
N GLU A 199 -8.66 1.05 3.93
CA GLU A 199 -9.08 1.87 2.79
C GLU A 199 -8.16 3.09 2.56
N PHE A 200 -7.56 3.62 3.63
CA PHE A 200 -6.57 4.69 3.51
C PHE A 200 -5.36 4.26 2.67
N GLY A 201 -4.91 3.01 2.82
CA GLY A 201 -3.84 2.44 1.99
C GLY A 201 -4.17 2.40 0.49
N LYS A 202 -5.43 2.09 0.17
CA LYS A 202 -5.94 2.15 -1.21
C LYS A 202 -6.02 3.60 -1.72
N ALA A 203 -6.49 4.53 -0.89
CA ALA A 203 -6.55 5.95 -1.22
C ALA A 203 -5.14 6.51 -1.55
N LEU A 204 -4.12 6.19 -0.76
CA LEU A 204 -2.74 6.58 -1.04
C LEU A 204 -2.23 6.01 -2.38
N THR A 205 -2.55 4.72 -2.64
CA THR A 205 -2.16 4.09 -3.91
C THR A 205 -2.86 4.75 -5.09
N LEU A 206 -4.13 5.12 -4.94
CA LEU A 206 -4.91 5.83 -5.95
C LEU A 206 -4.30 7.20 -6.26
N ILE A 207 -4.00 8.01 -5.24
CA ILE A 207 -3.43 9.35 -5.40
C ILE A 207 -2.06 9.31 -6.08
N GLY A 208 -1.16 8.43 -5.63
CA GLY A 208 0.13 8.24 -6.28
C GLY A 208 0.00 7.75 -7.72
N ARG A 209 -0.99 6.88 -8.00
CA ARG A 209 -1.27 6.39 -9.35
C ARG A 209 -1.75 7.51 -10.28
N VAL A 210 -2.57 8.45 -9.81
CA VAL A 210 -2.98 9.63 -10.59
C VAL A 210 -1.75 10.39 -11.08
N ALA A 211 -0.79 10.65 -10.20
CA ALA A 211 0.46 11.32 -10.58
C ALA A 211 1.24 10.53 -11.65
N GLY A 212 1.33 9.20 -11.51
CA GLY A 212 1.97 8.33 -12.50
C GLY A 212 1.25 8.31 -13.85
N LEU A 213 -0.08 8.30 -13.86
CA LEU A 213 -0.86 8.35 -15.11
C LEU A 213 -0.74 9.70 -15.81
N VAL A 214 -0.67 10.80 -15.06
CA VAL A 214 -0.35 12.12 -15.62
C VAL A 214 1.03 12.10 -16.27
N ALA A 215 2.04 11.52 -15.62
CA ALA A 215 3.38 11.38 -16.19
C ALA A 215 3.36 10.57 -17.50
N HIS A 216 2.65 9.42 -17.53
CA HIS A 216 2.47 8.65 -18.76
C HIS A 216 1.77 9.41 -19.89
N ALA A 217 0.80 10.26 -19.54
CA ALA A 217 0.12 11.11 -20.52
C ALA A 217 1.08 12.16 -21.11
N PHE A 218 1.95 12.76 -20.30
CA PHE A 218 2.99 13.68 -20.79
C PHE A 218 4.04 12.95 -21.63
N GLU A 219 4.43 11.74 -21.24
CA GLU A 219 5.36 10.92 -22.01
C GLU A 219 4.80 10.54 -23.38
N GLU A 220 3.48 10.24 -23.46
CA GLU A 220 2.81 9.92 -24.75
C GLU A 220 2.93 11.05 -25.77
N ARG A 221 2.88 12.32 -25.32
CA ARG A 221 3.04 13.47 -26.21
C ARG A 221 4.44 13.60 -26.82
N SER A 222 5.46 13.11 -26.13
CA SER A 222 6.85 13.20 -26.55
C SER A 222 7.39 11.89 -27.13
N ARG A 223 6.86 10.76 -26.68
CA ARG A 223 7.26 9.40 -27.05
C ARG A 223 6.03 8.51 -27.16
N PRO A 224 5.23 8.60 -28.25
CA PRO A 224 4.05 7.78 -28.46
C PRO A 224 4.38 6.29 -28.46
N ILE A 225 3.42 5.44 -28.01
CA ILE A 225 3.49 3.97 -28.10
C ILE A 225 2.97 3.46 -29.40
#